data_976961d67029f92be4bdf29f45786040
#
_entry.id   976961d67029f92be4bdf29f45786040
#
_cell.length_a   1.000
_cell.length_b   1.000
_cell.length_c   1.000
_cell.angle_alpha   90.00
_cell.angle_beta   90.00
_cell.angle_gamma   90.00
#
_symmetry.space_group_name_H-M   'P 1'
#
loop_
_entity.id
_entity.type
_entity.pdbx_description
1 polymer ?
#
loop_
_entity_poly.entity_id
_entity_poly.type
_entity_poly.pdbx_seq_one_letter_code
_entity_poly.pdbx_strand_id
1 'polypeptide(L)'
;MKPVQQATDLGDGTSLLALPGGLQWTAQHDLARYQAGYSFSDVCVNAPIRKFAKWRHTHRFADHPDGTLITDEVDTRIPAVALNSVFAYRQHQLIEDISFENRLRESQLGHKPLTVAVTGSHGSVGSALTAQLQTLGHTVIPLVRGAAEAGQREWRPHHPRPDLLEGVDVLVHLAGEPIFGRFNDSHKSDIRDSRVGPTENLARLVSTTDSVQAMVCASAIGFYGSERGDELLTEDAERGEGFLTDVAVDWEKACDPAREAGKRVVNIRTGIVMSGNSGLLPLLRALFSTGLGGAFGDGNFWYSWVALDDLTDAYIRAIVDEKLAGAVNGASPNPVLNKDFVSALGSELHRPTILPIPQFGPALLLGKQGAQELALADQRVKPQVLEDIGHTFRYPTIDAALAHELGGESLWESP
;
A
#
# COMPACT_ATOMS: atom_id res chain seq x y z
N MET A 1 6.35 -8.57 -11.46
CA MET A 1 7.79 -8.25 -11.59
C MET A 1 8.12 -7.18 -10.57
N LYS A 2 9.27 -7.25 -9.90
CA LYS A 2 9.67 -6.23 -8.92
C LYS A 2 10.78 -5.37 -9.53
N PRO A 3 10.64 -4.03 -9.62
CA PRO A 3 11.72 -3.17 -10.08
C PRO A 3 12.87 -3.19 -9.06
N VAL A 4 14.08 -3.36 -9.55
CA VAL A 4 15.34 -3.31 -8.78
C VAL A 4 16.05 -2.00 -9.07
N GLN A 5 15.98 -1.55 -10.33
CA GLN A 5 16.51 -0.27 -10.79
C GLN A 5 15.60 0.27 -11.88
N GLN A 6 15.29 1.54 -11.82
CA GLN A 6 14.52 2.23 -12.87
C GLN A 6 15.45 3.08 -13.75
N ALA A 7 15.10 3.17 -15.02
CA ALA A 7 15.77 4.07 -15.94
C ALA A 7 15.48 5.53 -15.56
N THR A 8 16.50 6.37 -15.65
CA THR A 8 16.40 7.81 -15.42
C THR A 8 16.22 8.60 -16.73
N ASP A 9 16.39 7.95 -17.86
CA ASP A 9 16.26 8.52 -19.20
C ASP A 9 15.42 7.60 -20.10
N LEU A 10 14.47 8.17 -20.83
CA LEU A 10 13.62 7.44 -21.79
C LEU A 10 14.30 7.18 -23.13
N GLY A 11 15.40 7.89 -23.43
CA GLY A 11 16.16 7.71 -24.67
C GLY A 11 17.05 6.46 -24.63
N ASP A 12 17.85 6.29 -23.58
CA ASP A 12 18.87 5.22 -23.48
C ASP A 12 18.99 4.58 -22.08
N GLY A 13 18.10 4.93 -21.16
CA GLY A 13 18.10 4.42 -19.78
C GLY A 13 17.92 2.90 -19.71
N THR A 14 18.32 2.34 -18.58
CA THR A 14 18.21 0.90 -18.31
C THR A 14 17.41 0.64 -17.03
N SER A 15 16.41 -0.24 -17.12
CA SER A 15 15.64 -0.75 -16.00
C SER A 15 15.95 -2.19 -15.72
N LEU A 16 16.06 -2.55 -14.43
CA LEU A 16 16.29 -3.91 -13.97
C LEU A 16 15.07 -4.40 -13.19
N LEU A 17 14.48 -5.51 -13.64
CA LEU A 17 13.31 -6.13 -13.05
C LEU A 17 13.67 -7.53 -12.52
N ALA A 18 13.28 -7.82 -11.28
CA ALA A 18 13.38 -9.17 -10.73
C ALA A 18 12.20 -10.03 -11.20
N LEU A 19 12.51 -11.23 -11.66
CA LEU A 19 11.56 -12.25 -12.07
C LEU A 19 11.50 -13.39 -11.05
N PRO A 20 10.43 -14.19 -11.04
CA PRO A 20 10.37 -15.42 -10.24
C PRO A 20 11.57 -16.35 -10.53
N GLY A 21 12.01 -17.08 -9.50
CA GLY A 21 13.13 -18.02 -9.64
C GLY A 21 14.52 -17.37 -9.67
N GLY A 22 14.65 -16.11 -9.24
CA GLY A 22 15.94 -15.41 -9.19
C GLY A 22 16.45 -14.90 -10.54
N LEU A 23 15.62 -14.99 -11.57
CA LEU A 23 15.93 -14.43 -12.88
C LEU A 23 15.82 -12.89 -12.85
N GLN A 24 16.55 -12.24 -13.72
CA GLN A 24 16.52 -10.80 -13.91
C GLN A 24 16.16 -10.47 -15.35
N TRP A 25 15.33 -9.46 -15.52
CA TRP A 25 15.00 -8.86 -16.80
C TRP A 25 15.65 -7.48 -16.87
N THR A 26 16.54 -7.30 -17.85
CA THR A 26 17.16 -6.00 -18.10
C THR A 26 16.48 -5.39 -19.32
N ALA A 27 15.68 -4.36 -19.10
CA ALA A 27 15.07 -3.54 -20.16
C ALA A 27 15.96 -2.35 -20.41
N GLN A 28 16.38 -2.16 -21.66
CA GLN A 28 17.15 -1.00 -22.11
C GLN A 28 16.32 -0.20 -23.09
N HIS A 29 16.24 1.12 -22.88
CA HIS A 29 15.58 2.02 -23.81
C HIS A 29 16.35 2.09 -25.12
N ASP A 30 15.64 2.14 -26.25
CA ASP A 30 16.18 2.15 -27.61
C ASP A 30 16.17 3.61 -28.14
N LEU A 31 17.33 4.29 -28.03
CA LEU A 31 17.52 5.66 -28.47
C LEU A 31 17.12 5.87 -29.97
N ALA A 32 17.31 4.85 -30.81
CA ALA A 32 16.95 4.94 -32.24
C ALA A 32 15.42 5.04 -32.47
N ARG A 33 14.62 4.73 -31.46
CA ARG A 33 13.13 4.79 -31.50
C ARG A 33 12.57 5.78 -30.50
N TYR A 34 13.41 6.59 -29.88
CA TYR A 34 12.99 7.66 -29.00
C TYR A 34 12.62 8.91 -29.79
N GLN A 35 11.42 9.41 -29.56
CA GLN A 35 10.96 10.70 -30.07
C GLN A 35 10.26 11.44 -28.92
N ALA A 36 10.89 12.49 -28.42
CA ALA A 36 10.41 13.25 -27.28
C ALA A 36 8.94 13.66 -27.42
N GLY A 37 8.11 13.34 -26.45
CA GLY A 37 6.67 13.61 -26.45
C GLY A 37 5.81 12.66 -27.30
N TYR A 38 6.39 11.79 -28.13
CA TYR A 38 5.62 10.93 -29.05
C TYR A 38 5.86 9.44 -28.87
N SER A 39 7.09 9.01 -28.62
CA SER A 39 7.35 7.58 -28.45
C SER A 39 8.64 7.27 -27.72
N PHE A 40 8.66 6.15 -27.02
CA PHE A 40 9.89 5.48 -26.56
C PHE A 40 9.71 3.97 -26.62
N SER A 41 10.82 3.24 -26.66
CA SER A 41 10.80 1.79 -26.71
C SER A 41 11.81 1.21 -25.74
N ASP A 42 11.54 0.01 -25.24
CA ASP A 42 12.49 -0.80 -24.50
C ASP A 42 12.70 -2.18 -25.13
N VAL A 43 13.88 -2.73 -24.96
CA VAL A 43 14.26 -4.07 -25.42
C VAL A 43 14.88 -4.87 -24.26
N CYS A 44 14.61 -6.16 -24.21
CA CYS A 44 15.29 -7.05 -23.27
C CYS A 44 16.70 -7.35 -23.77
N VAL A 45 17.74 -7.01 -22.99
CA VAL A 45 19.14 -7.14 -23.43
C VAL A 45 19.91 -8.30 -22.79
N ASN A 46 19.46 -8.83 -21.66
CA ASN A 46 20.21 -9.88 -20.94
C ASN A 46 19.89 -11.31 -21.43
N ALA A 47 20.94 -12.12 -21.53
CA ALA A 47 20.83 -13.56 -21.80
C ALA A 47 20.41 -14.31 -20.51
N PRO A 48 19.67 -15.42 -20.59
CA PRO A 48 19.17 -16.06 -21.82
C PRO A 48 17.85 -15.45 -22.34
N ILE A 49 17.18 -14.58 -21.55
CA ILE A 49 15.82 -14.11 -21.79
C ILE A 49 15.68 -13.44 -23.16
N ARG A 50 16.65 -12.63 -23.56
CA ARG A 50 16.68 -11.95 -24.87
C ARG A 50 16.47 -12.92 -26.04
N LYS A 51 17.07 -14.13 -25.97
CA LYS A 51 16.96 -15.12 -27.05
C LYS A 51 15.57 -15.76 -27.14
N PHE A 52 14.92 -15.96 -25.98
CA PHE A 52 13.61 -16.60 -25.89
C PHE A 52 12.47 -15.62 -26.11
N ALA A 53 12.50 -14.50 -25.42
CA ALA A 53 11.41 -13.51 -25.46
C ALA A 53 11.42 -12.70 -26.75
N LYS A 54 12.60 -12.31 -27.28
CA LYS A 54 12.73 -11.31 -28.37
C LYS A 54 11.86 -10.09 -28.13
N TRP A 55 11.96 -9.56 -26.91
CA TRP A 55 11.08 -8.50 -26.44
C TRP A 55 11.47 -7.14 -26.99
N ARG A 56 10.49 -6.44 -27.55
CA ARG A 56 10.48 -5.00 -27.79
C ARG A 56 9.10 -4.48 -27.42
N HIS A 57 9.07 -3.47 -26.59
CA HIS A 57 7.87 -2.78 -26.18
C HIS A 57 7.99 -1.31 -26.60
N THR A 58 7.02 -0.81 -27.32
CA THR A 58 6.99 0.56 -27.82
C THR A 58 5.75 1.25 -27.27
N HIS A 59 5.99 2.38 -26.62
CA HIS A 59 4.95 3.31 -26.18
C HIS A 59 4.80 4.41 -27.24
N ARG A 60 3.56 4.69 -27.66
CA ARG A 60 3.24 5.81 -28.53
C ARG A 60 2.23 6.70 -27.86
N PHE A 61 2.39 8.00 -28.05
CA PHE A 61 1.51 9.04 -27.53
C PHE A 61 1.01 9.85 -28.70
N ALA A 62 -0.29 10.09 -28.76
CA ALA A 62 -0.93 10.91 -29.77
C ALA A 62 -1.99 11.79 -29.14
N ASP A 63 -2.20 12.97 -29.70
CA ASP A 63 -3.30 13.85 -29.31
C ASP A 63 -4.64 13.18 -29.57
N HIS A 64 -5.56 13.30 -28.61
CA HIS A 64 -6.94 12.87 -28.73
C HIS A 64 -7.87 13.98 -28.21
N PRO A 65 -9.10 14.16 -28.75
CA PRO A 65 -10.01 15.22 -28.29
C PRO A 65 -10.28 15.22 -26.78
N ASP A 66 -10.27 14.04 -26.16
CA ASP A 66 -10.54 13.87 -24.74
C ASP A 66 -9.24 13.71 -23.91
N GLY A 67 -8.04 13.95 -24.49
CA GLY A 67 -6.78 13.83 -23.77
C GLY A 67 -5.63 13.29 -24.63
N THR A 68 -4.97 12.23 -24.17
CA THR A 68 -3.84 11.61 -24.88
C THR A 68 -4.13 10.12 -25.12
N LEU A 69 -4.06 9.71 -26.38
CA LEU A 69 -4.10 8.30 -26.73
C LEU A 69 -2.73 7.66 -26.47
N ILE A 70 -2.68 6.68 -25.58
CA ILE A 70 -1.49 5.87 -25.31
C ILE A 70 -1.66 4.51 -25.96
N THR A 71 -0.71 4.15 -26.84
CA THR A 71 -0.70 2.84 -27.49
C THR A 71 0.53 2.06 -27.09
N ASP A 72 0.34 0.87 -26.52
CA ASP A 72 1.39 -0.08 -26.22
C ASP A 72 1.49 -1.13 -27.33
N GLU A 73 2.63 -1.21 -28.00
CA GLU A 73 2.90 -2.20 -29.07
C GLU A 73 4.03 -3.13 -28.62
N VAL A 74 3.76 -4.43 -28.55
CA VAL A 74 4.72 -5.42 -28.08
C VAL A 74 5.06 -6.41 -29.18
N ASP A 75 6.31 -6.38 -29.67
CA ASP A 75 6.87 -7.40 -30.57
C ASP A 75 7.67 -8.42 -29.73
N THR A 76 7.14 -9.64 -29.65
CA THR A 76 7.70 -10.69 -28.80
C THR A 76 7.34 -12.08 -29.29
N ARG A 77 8.07 -13.09 -28.79
CA ARG A 77 7.71 -14.52 -28.96
C ARG A 77 6.80 -15.04 -27.84
N ILE A 78 6.58 -14.24 -26.80
CA ILE A 78 5.68 -14.61 -25.71
C ILE A 78 4.24 -14.55 -26.23
N PRO A 79 3.43 -15.60 -26.04
CA PRO A 79 2.02 -15.59 -26.48
C PRO A 79 1.23 -14.44 -25.85
N ALA A 80 0.38 -13.76 -26.62
CA ALA A 80 -0.41 -12.63 -26.14
C ALA A 80 -1.23 -12.96 -24.89
N VAL A 81 -1.82 -14.14 -24.81
CA VAL A 81 -2.59 -14.59 -23.64
C VAL A 81 -1.78 -14.55 -22.33
N ALA A 82 -0.46 -14.76 -22.40
CA ALA A 82 0.40 -14.69 -21.22
C ALA A 82 0.77 -13.25 -20.81
N LEU A 83 0.45 -12.28 -21.65
CA LEU A 83 0.72 -10.85 -21.43
C LEU A 83 -0.53 -10.06 -21.02
N ASN A 84 -1.72 -10.58 -21.32
CA ASN A 84 -2.98 -9.84 -21.12
C ASN A 84 -3.13 -9.31 -19.70
N SER A 85 -2.92 -10.13 -18.67
CA SER A 85 -3.04 -9.72 -17.28
C SER A 85 -2.01 -8.64 -16.87
N VAL A 86 -0.79 -8.71 -17.43
CA VAL A 86 0.26 -7.72 -17.14
C VAL A 86 -0.11 -6.36 -17.74
N PHE A 87 -0.62 -6.34 -18.97
CA PHE A 87 -1.03 -5.12 -19.65
C PHE A 87 -2.36 -4.58 -19.10
N ALA A 88 -3.31 -5.45 -18.73
CA ALA A 88 -4.53 -5.05 -18.04
C ALA A 88 -4.20 -4.33 -16.72
N TYR A 89 -3.43 -4.97 -15.83
CA TYR A 89 -2.98 -4.35 -14.59
C TYR A 89 -2.33 -2.98 -14.84
N ARG A 90 -1.46 -2.89 -15.84
CA ARG A 90 -0.74 -1.67 -16.16
C ARG A 90 -1.65 -0.55 -16.68
N GLN A 91 -2.65 -0.89 -17.51
CA GLN A 91 -3.65 0.06 -17.99
C GLN A 91 -4.49 0.60 -16.84
N HIS A 92 -5.05 -0.29 -16.02
CA HIS A 92 -5.88 0.08 -14.87
C HIS A 92 -5.10 0.95 -13.88
N GLN A 93 -3.86 0.55 -13.54
CA GLN A 93 -3.00 1.33 -12.65
C GLN A 93 -2.77 2.75 -13.18
N LEU A 94 -2.42 2.89 -14.47
CA LEU A 94 -2.16 4.20 -15.07
C LEU A 94 -3.42 5.09 -15.12
N ILE A 95 -4.55 4.50 -15.51
CA ILE A 95 -5.83 5.22 -15.57
C ILE A 95 -6.24 5.71 -14.18
N GLU A 96 -6.12 4.86 -13.16
CA GLU A 96 -6.50 5.21 -11.80
C GLU A 96 -5.52 6.23 -11.18
N ASP A 97 -4.23 6.12 -11.46
CA ASP A 97 -3.23 7.10 -11.00
C ASP A 97 -3.53 8.50 -11.58
N ILE A 98 -3.80 8.59 -12.90
CA ILE A 98 -4.16 9.85 -13.54
C ILE A 98 -5.50 10.38 -13.03
N SER A 99 -6.48 9.49 -12.84
CA SER A 99 -7.80 9.86 -12.32
C SER A 99 -7.70 10.40 -10.91
N PHE A 100 -6.88 9.80 -10.05
CA PHE A 100 -6.64 10.30 -8.70
C PHE A 100 -5.95 11.66 -8.70
N GLU A 101 -4.91 11.84 -9.52
CA GLU A 101 -4.24 13.14 -9.68
C GLU A 101 -5.23 14.23 -10.15
N ASN A 102 -6.10 13.94 -11.11
CA ASN A 102 -7.11 14.87 -11.59
C ASN A 102 -8.10 15.24 -10.47
N ARG A 103 -8.58 14.28 -9.69
CA ARG A 103 -9.45 14.54 -8.53
C ARG A 103 -8.78 15.45 -7.48
N LEU A 104 -7.48 15.26 -7.22
CA LEU A 104 -6.73 16.16 -6.32
C LEU A 104 -6.67 17.59 -6.89
N ARG A 105 -6.39 17.73 -8.18
CA ARG A 105 -6.35 19.04 -8.86
C ARG A 105 -7.70 19.75 -8.85
N GLU A 106 -8.79 19.06 -9.16
CA GLU A 106 -10.15 19.59 -9.12
C GLU A 106 -10.54 20.04 -7.71
N SER A 107 -10.09 19.33 -6.69
CA SER A 107 -10.29 19.68 -5.28
C SER A 107 -9.32 20.77 -4.79
N GLN A 108 -8.48 21.33 -5.68
CA GLN A 108 -7.43 22.30 -5.34
C GLN A 108 -6.42 21.78 -4.30
N LEU A 109 -6.18 20.48 -4.28
CA LEU A 109 -5.22 19.82 -3.40
C LEU A 109 -3.95 19.44 -4.16
N GLY A 110 -2.82 19.36 -3.46
CA GLY A 110 -1.58 18.85 -4.05
C GLY A 110 -0.88 19.76 -5.06
N HIS A 111 -1.30 21.03 -5.21
CA HIS A 111 -0.70 21.95 -6.19
C HIS A 111 0.73 22.37 -5.87
N LYS A 112 1.13 22.28 -4.61
CA LYS A 112 2.48 22.66 -4.16
C LYS A 112 3.31 21.41 -3.95
N PRO A 113 4.47 21.29 -4.63
CA PRO A 113 5.43 20.25 -4.29
C PRO A 113 5.84 20.34 -2.82
N LEU A 114 5.77 19.20 -2.12
CA LEU A 114 6.15 19.06 -0.72
C LEU A 114 7.40 18.20 -0.60
N THR A 115 8.16 18.44 0.47
CA THR A 115 9.23 17.54 0.91
C THR A 115 8.67 16.63 2.01
N VAL A 116 8.53 15.34 1.70
CA VAL A 116 7.92 14.34 2.58
C VAL A 116 8.98 13.38 3.10
N ALA A 117 9.22 13.35 4.40
CA ALA A 117 10.07 12.34 5.01
C ALA A 117 9.25 11.09 5.35
N VAL A 118 9.75 9.90 5.00
CA VAL A 118 9.01 8.64 5.14
C VAL A 118 9.84 7.61 5.91
N THR A 119 9.38 7.18 7.08
CA THR A 119 9.92 5.98 7.73
C THR A 119 9.20 4.73 7.20
N GLY A 120 9.87 3.57 7.17
CA GLY A 120 9.26 2.36 6.63
C GLY A 120 9.08 2.38 5.11
N SER A 121 9.80 3.24 4.41
CA SER A 121 9.76 3.46 2.95
C SER A 121 10.04 2.20 2.11
N HIS A 122 10.70 1.19 2.67
CA HIS A 122 10.98 -0.10 2.00
C HIS A 122 9.89 -1.16 2.26
N GLY A 123 8.92 -0.88 3.12
CA GLY A 123 7.75 -1.74 3.33
C GLY A 123 6.77 -1.63 2.16
N SER A 124 5.74 -2.49 2.14
CA SER A 124 4.73 -2.52 1.06
C SER A 124 4.06 -1.18 0.84
N VAL A 125 3.45 -0.64 1.90
CA VAL A 125 2.76 0.65 1.85
C VAL A 125 3.76 1.77 1.59
N GLY A 126 4.91 1.76 2.29
CA GLY A 126 5.91 2.82 2.16
C GLY A 126 6.54 2.91 0.77
N SER A 127 6.80 1.78 0.12
CA SER A 127 7.36 1.79 -1.25
C SER A 127 6.34 2.24 -2.29
N ALA A 128 5.08 1.81 -2.17
CA ALA A 128 4.00 2.24 -3.06
C ALA A 128 3.72 3.74 -2.89
N LEU A 129 3.59 4.21 -1.65
CA LEU A 129 3.39 5.62 -1.32
C LEU A 129 4.55 6.49 -1.82
N THR A 130 5.81 6.05 -1.64
CA THR A 130 6.99 6.78 -2.12
C THR A 130 6.95 6.95 -3.64
N ALA A 131 6.65 5.88 -4.37
CA ALA A 131 6.56 5.93 -5.83
C ALA A 131 5.45 6.89 -6.29
N GLN A 132 4.27 6.81 -5.68
CA GLN A 132 3.13 7.65 -6.03
C GLN A 132 3.38 9.13 -5.70
N LEU A 133 3.97 9.45 -4.52
CA LEU A 133 4.36 10.81 -4.16
C LEU A 133 5.36 11.41 -5.16
N GLN A 134 6.35 10.62 -5.59
CA GLN A 134 7.34 11.06 -6.59
C GLN A 134 6.69 11.32 -7.96
N THR A 135 5.73 10.46 -8.37
CA THR A 135 4.96 10.65 -9.60
C THR A 135 4.12 11.94 -9.56
N LEU A 136 3.58 12.29 -8.40
CA LEU A 136 2.85 13.55 -8.17
C LEU A 136 3.76 14.77 -8.03
N GLY A 137 5.09 14.63 -8.18
CA GLY A 137 6.05 15.73 -8.14
C GLY A 137 6.52 16.15 -6.76
N HIS A 138 6.23 15.36 -5.72
CA HIS A 138 6.76 15.61 -4.38
C HIS A 138 8.19 15.08 -4.23
N THR A 139 8.98 15.71 -3.35
CA THR A 139 10.30 15.21 -2.96
C THR A 139 10.14 14.26 -1.79
N VAL A 140 10.60 13.01 -1.93
CA VAL A 140 10.54 12.03 -0.84
C VAL A 140 11.93 11.80 -0.26
N ILE A 141 12.04 11.90 1.06
CA ILE A 141 13.26 11.60 1.83
C ILE A 141 13.03 10.34 2.67
N PRO A 142 13.51 9.15 2.21
CA PRO A 142 13.43 7.93 3.01
C PRO A 142 14.25 8.07 4.29
N LEU A 143 13.63 7.79 5.44
CA LEU A 143 14.30 7.70 6.74
C LEU A 143 14.62 6.23 7.01
N VAL A 144 15.91 5.86 6.99
CA VAL A 144 16.37 4.46 7.03
C VAL A 144 17.14 4.14 8.30
N ARG A 145 16.99 2.89 8.77
CA ARG A 145 17.77 2.36 9.89
C ARG A 145 19.09 1.81 9.38
N GLY A 146 20.17 2.52 9.56
CA GLY A 146 21.50 2.15 9.08
C GLY A 146 22.09 3.18 8.13
N ALA A 147 23.13 2.79 7.38
CA ALA A 147 23.80 3.70 6.46
C ALA A 147 22.82 4.23 5.40
N ALA A 148 22.68 5.54 5.31
CA ALA A 148 21.86 6.19 4.33
C ALA A 148 22.58 6.33 2.99
N GLU A 149 21.87 6.06 1.91
CA GLU A 149 22.31 6.33 0.55
C GLU A 149 22.01 7.78 0.13
N ALA A 150 22.44 8.18 -1.06
CA ALA A 150 22.13 9.51 -1.57
C ALA A 150 20.61 9.75 -1.63
N GLY A 151 20.15 10.87 -1.09
CA GLY A 151 18.72 11.21 -0.99
C GLY A 151 17.99 10.61 0.22
N GLN A 152 18.64 9.79 1.01
CA GLN A 152 18.11 9.21 2.26
C GLN A 152 18.71 9.90 3.49
N ARG A 153 18.06 9.73 4.65
CA ARG A 153 18.60 10.15 5.96
C ARG A 153 18.62 8.99 6.94
N GLU A 154 19.73 8.84 7.68
CA GLU A 154 19.84 7.86 8.76
C GLU A 154 18.90 8.26 9.91
N TRP A 155 18.00 7.34 10.27
CA TRP A 155 17.09 7.48 11.40
C TRP A 155 17.39 6.44 12.48
N ARG A 156 17.62 6.95 13.69
CA ARG A 156 17.79 6.15 14.90
C ARG A 156 16.51 6.25 15.73
N PRO A 157 15.68 5.18 15.79
CA PRO A 157 14.35 5.25 16.40
C PRO A 157 14.32 5.78 17.83
N HIS A 158 15.30 5.41 18.64
CA HIS A 158 15.35 5.82 20.05
C HIS A 158 16.06 7.16 20.30
N HIS A 159 16.87 7.60 19.35
CA HIS A 159 17.66 8.84 19.47
C HIS A 159 17.78 9.52 18.10
N PRO A 160 16.66 10.05 17.55
CA PRO A 160 16.73 10.76 16.27
C PRO A 160 17.61 12.02 16.42
N ARG A 161 18.36 12.30 15.37
CA ARG A 161 19.20 13.53 15.34
C ARG A 161 18.29 14.75 15.24
N PRO A 162 18.65 15.88 15.88
CA PRO A 162 17.85 17.11 15.83
C PRO A 162 17.60 17.65 14.43
N ASP A 163 18.55 17.44 13.49
CA ASP A 163 18.50 17.90 12.10
C ASP A 163 17.79 16.91 11.14
N LEU A 164 17.28 15.79 11.66
CA LEU A 164 16.67 14.73 10.85
C LEU A 164 15.55 15.23 9.94
N LEU A 165 14.73 16.18 10.40
CA LEU A 165 13.58 16.71 9.70
C LEU A 165 13.80 18.13 9.14
N GLU A 166 15.05 18.61 9.06
CA GLU A 166 15.34 19.93 8.49
C GLU A 166 14.88 20.00 7.01
N GLY A 167 14.11 21.03 6.65
CA GLY A 167 13.56 21.23 5.32
C GLY A 167 12.46 20.24 4.90
N VAL A 168 11.90 19.49 5.87
CA VAL A 168 10.76 18.60 5.66
C VAL A 168 9.46 19.35 5.92
N ASP A 169 8.46 19.21 5.02
CA ASP A 169 7.12 19.77 5.19
C ASP A 169 6.20 18.80 5.95
N VAL A 170 6.27 17.50 5.63
CA VAL A 170 5.41 16.46 6.21
C VAL A 170 6.24 15.23 6.59
N LEU A 171 6.02 14.72 7.80
CA LEU A 171 6.55 13.41 8.22
C LEU A 171 5.47 12.34 8.06
N VAL A 172 5.79 11.26 7.33
CA VAL A 172 4.98 10.03 7.27
C VAL A 172 5.68 8.93 8.05
N HIS A 173 5.02 8.40 9.08
CA HIS A 173 5.59 7.36 9.94
C HIS A 173 4.88 6.03 9.75
N LEU A 174 5.52 5.11 9.00
CA LEU A 174 5.01 3.77 8.67
C LEU A 174 5.85 2.65 9.31
N ALA A 175 6.94 2.97 9.97
CA ALA A 175 7.83 1.96 10.50
C ALA A 175 7.23 1.27 11.73
N GLY A 176 7.36 -0.05 11.77
CA GLY A 176 6.93 -0.90 12.89
C GLY A 176 7.33 -2.34 12.62
N GLU A 177 7.47 -3.14 13.67
CA GLU A 177 7.69 -4.58 13.57
C GLU A 177 6.46 -5.27 12.96
N PRO A 178 6.61 -6.27 12.07
CA PRO A 178 5.49 -7.04 11.56
C PRO A 178 4.64 -7.62 12.69
N ILE A 179 3.30 -7.45 12.58
CA ILE A 179 2.38 -7.97 13.59
C ILE A 179 2.21 -9.50 13.45
N PHE A 180 2.35 -10.00 12.20
CA PHE A 180 2.19 -11.42 11.92
C PHE A 180 3.31 -12.25 12.56
N GLY A 181 2.93 -13.14 13.47
CA GLY A 181 3.85 -13.99 14.23
C GLY A 181 3.15 -14.54 15.46
N ARG A 182 3.83 -15.46 16.18
CA ARG A 182 3.28 -16.02 17.39
C ARG A 182 3.28 -15.00 18.53
N PHE A 183 2.11 -14.69 19.11
CA PHE A 183 1.94 -13.73 20.21
C PHE A 183 2.48 -14.28 21.53
N ASN A 184 3.80 -14.42 21.63
CA ASN A 184 4.50 -14.61 22.88
C ASN A 184 4.94 -13.24 23.44
N ASP A 185 5.44 -13.22 24.69
CA ASP A 185 5.79 -11.97 25.37
C ASP A 185 6.87 -11.16 24.64
N SER A 186 7.88 -11.84 24.04
CA SER A 186 8.91 -11.17 23.25
C SER A 186 8.32 -10.48 22.04
N HIS A 187 7.53 -11.20 21.21
CA HIS A 187 6.95 -10.63 20.00
C HIS A 187 5.96 -9.50 20.30
N LYS A 188 5.19 -9.63 21.40
CA LYS A 188 4.30 -8.53 21.85
C LYS A 188 5.09 -7.31 22.29
N SER A 189 6.22 -7.49 23.00
CA SER A 189 7.12 -6.37 23.34
C SER A 189 7.68 -5.72 22.08
N ASP A 190 8.17 -6.52 21.11
CA ASP A 190 8.73 -6.03 19.86
C ASP A 190 7.67 -5.20 19.05
N ILE A 191 6.42 -5.69 18.99
CA ILE A 191 5.31 -4.97 18.36
C ILE A 191 5.09 -3.60 19.02
N ARG A 192 5.03 -3.55 20.36
CA ARG A 192 4.78 -2.31 21.11
C ARG A 192 5.98 -1.35 21.03
N ASP A 193 7.17 -1.86 21.31
CA ASP A 193 8.38 -1.05 21.45
C ASP A 193 8.84 -0.47 20.11
N SER A 194 8.56 -1.16 19.00
CA SER A 194 8.83 -0.65 17.65
C SER A 194 7.92 0.51 17.24
N ARG A 195 6.81 0.73 17.95
CA ARG A 195 5.79 1.73 17.63
C ARG A 195 5.78 2.90 18.59
N VAL A 196 5.55 2.66 19.86
CA VAL A 196 5.26 3.72 20.84
C VAL A 196 6.45 4.66 21.04
N GLY A 197 7.59 4.14 21.49
CA GLY A 197 8.79 4.95 21.75
C GLY A 197 9.32 5.69 20.51
N PRO A 198 9.52 5.01 19.38
CA PRO A 198 9.94 5.66 18.14
C PRO A 198 9.00 6.76 17.64
N THR A 199 7.68 6.55 17.77
CA THR A 199 6.66 7.55 17.39
C THR A 199 6.75 8.78 18.31
N GLU A 200 6.84 8.60 19.62
CA GLU A 200 6.97 9.69 20.57
C GLU A 200 8.23 10.53 20.31
N ASN A 201 9.36 9.88 20.04
CA ASN A 201 10.61 10.56 19.70
C ASN A 201 10.49 11.39 18.42
N LEU A 202 9.84 10.85 17.38
CA LEU A 202 9.57 11.60 16.15
C LEU A 202 8.57 12.74 16.39
N ALA A 203 7.51 12.53 17.17
CA ALA A 203 6.54 13.57 17.49
C ALA A 203 7.18 14.73 18.28
N ARG A 204 8.09 14.44 19.20
CA ARG A 204 8.91 15.47 19.88
C ARG A 204 9.81 16.23 18.91
N LEU A 205 10.41 15.54 17.93
CA LEU A 205 11.21 16.21 16.91
C LEU A 205 10.34 17.09 16.00
N VAL A 206 9.17 16.60 15.56
CA VAL A 206 8.17 17.37 14.81
C VAL A 206 7.75 18.63 15.58
N SER A 207 7.52 18.51 16.89
CA SER A 207 7.08 19.63 17.73
C SER A 207 8.09 20.79 17.79
N THR A 208 9.36 20.51 17.56
CA THR A 208 10.46 21.50 17.61
C THR A 208 11.01 21.89 16.24
N THR A 209 10.53 21.29 15.16
CA THR A 209 10.98 21.58 13.79
C THR A 209 9.98 22.48 13.09
N ASP A 210 10.32 23.74 12.88
CA ASP A 210 9.42 24.77 12.35
C ASP A 210 8.91 24.44 10.94
N SER A 211 9.76 23.83 10.08
CA SER A 211 9.40 23.48 8.70
C SER A 211 8.31 22.43 8.62
N VAL A 212 8.23 21.49 9.59
CA VAL A 212 7.24 20.41 9.56
C VAL A 212 5.87 20.95 9.95
N GLN A 213 4.89 20.82 9.04
CA GLN A 213 3.52 21.27 9.24
C GLN A 213 2.60 20.14 9.69
N ALA A 214 2.91 18.89 9.29
CA ALA A 214 2.07 17.75 9.61
C ALA A 214 2.86 16.47 9.88
N MET A 215 2.26 15.60 10.70
CA MET A 215 2.68 14.22 10.92
C MET A 215 1.53 13.28 10.55
N VAL A 216 1.75 12.41 9.57
CA VAL A 216 0.83 11.33 9.20
C VAL A 216 1.40 10.03 9.71
N CYS A 217 0.75 9.43 10.70
CA CYS A 217 1.22 8.24 11.37
C CYS A 217 0.32 7.04 11.09
N ALA A 218 0.91 5.89 10.84
CA ALA A 218 0.16 4.65 10.78
C ALA A 218 -0.45 4.33 12.16
N SER A 219 -1.63 3.74 12.12
CA SER A 219 -2.33 3.08 13.21
C SER A 219 -3.02 1.84 12.66
N ALA A 220 -3.90 1.20 13.41
CA ALA A 220 -4.58 -0.02 12.98
C ALA A 220 -6.04 -0.03 13.45
N ILE A 221 -6.92 -0.68 12.69
CA ILE A 221 -8.30 -0.96 13.10
C ILE A 221 -8.38 -1.81 14.37
N GLY A 222 -7.28 -2.45 14.78
CA GLY A 222 -7.14 -3.08 16.10
C GLY A 222 -7.52 -2.16 17.27
N PHE A 223 -7.52 -0.83 17.09
CA PHE A 223 -8.05 0.16 18.01
C PHE A 223 -9.46 -0.20 18.51
N TYR A 224 -10.30 -0.75 17.64
CA TYR A 224 -11.69 -1.05 17.95
C TYR A 224 -11.91 -2.36 18.73
N GLY A 225 -10.84 -3.19 18.94
CA GLY A 225 -10.97 -4.52 19.55
C GLY A 225 -11.42 -5.57 18.54
N SER A 226 -11.40 -6.85 18.93
CA SER A 226 -11.61 -7.98 18.02
C SER A 226 -13.01 -8.59 18.06
N GLU A 227 -13.92 -8.11 18.91
CA GLU A 227 -15.26 -8.72 19.13
C GLU A 227 -16.34 -7.63 19.09
N ARG A 228 -16.61 -7.09 17.90
CA ARG A 228 -17.59 -5.98 17.75
C ARG A 228 -18.84 -6.40 16.99
N GLY A 229 -18.89 -7.59 16.40
CA GLY A 229 -20.05 -8.09 15.66
C GLY A 229 -20.50 -7.13 14.55
N ASP A 230 -21.80 -6.91 14.43
CA ASP A 230 -22.42 -6.08 13.40
C ASP A 230 -22.31 -4.56 13.65
N GLU A 231 -21.70 -4.14 14.75
CA GLU A 231 -21.51 -2.72 15.05
C GLU A 231 -20.71 -2.01 13.95
N LEU A 232 -21.24 -0.91 13.40
CA LEU A 232 -20.55 -0.13 12.39
C LEU A 232 -19.52 0.78 13.07
N LEU A 233 -18.24 0.54 12.81
CA LEU A 233 -17.12 1.21 13.46
C LEU A 233 -16.60 2.37 12.60
N THR A 234 -17.05 3.56 12.91
CA THR A 234 -16.51 4.81 12.35
C THR A 234 -15.36 5.33 13.21
N GLU A 235 -14.72 6.42 12.81
CA GLU A 235 -13.61 7.01 13.56
C GLU A 235 -13.98 7.48 14.96
N ASP A 236 -15.24 7.81 15.17
CA ASP A 236 -15.81 8.24 16.47
C ASP A 236 -16.17 7.07 17.39
N ALA A 237 -16.12 5.82 16.90
CA ALA A 237 -16.43 4.66 17.71
C ALA A 237 -15.41 4.48 18.85
N GLU A 238 -15.91 4.08 20.02
CA GLU A 238 -15.09 3.87 21.20
C GLU A 238 -14.04 2.75 20.97
N ARG A 239 -12.91 2.91 21.66
CA ARG A 239 -11.88 1.86 21.68
C ARG A 239 -12.46 0.55 22.23
N GLY A 240 -11.95 -0.55 21.70
CA GLY A 240 -12.25 -1.87 22.28
C GLY A 240 -11.26 -2.29 23.37
N GLU A 241 -11.14 -3.61 23.53
CA GLU A 241 -10.24 -4.27 24.49
C GLU A 241 -9.29 -5.24 23.78
N GLY A 242 -8.14 -5.51 24.37
CA GLY A 242 -7.13 -6.44 23.87
C GLY A 242 -5.75 -5.83 23.73
N PHE A 243 -4.76 -6.69 23.50
CA PHE A 243 -3.37 -6.28 23.37
C PHE A 243 -3.16 -5.35 22.17
N LEU A 244 -3.70 -5.70 20.99
CA LEU A 244 -3.56 -4.84 19.80
C LEU A 244 -4.30 -3.51 19.96
N THR A 245 -5.40 -3.49 20.71
CA THR A 245 -6.10 -2.25 21.06
C THR A 245 -5.23 -1.34 21.91
N ASP A 246 -4.63 -1.89 22.96
CA ASP A 246 -3.76 -1.10 23.84
C ASP A 246 -2.55 -0.56 23.07
N VAL A 247 -1.96 -1.37 22.19
CA VAL A 247 -0.87 -0.91 21.32
C VAL A 247 -1.32 0.22 20.41
N ALA A 248 -2.49 0.11 19.74
CA ALA A 248 -2.99 1.14 18.84
C ALA A 248 -3.28 2.47 19.57
N VAL A 249 -3.89 2.39 20.75
CA VAL A 249 -4.17 3.55 21.61
C VAL A 249 -2.88 4.25 22.03
N ASP A 250 -1.90 3.49 22.52
CA ASP A 250 -0.63 4.07 22.96
C ASP A 250 0.18 4.62 21.77
N TRP A 251 0.06 3.99 20.60
CA TRP A 251 0.68 4.46 19.37
C TRP A 251 0.11 5.81 18.91
N GLU A 252 -1.23 5.96 18.92
CA GLU A 252 -1.89 7.23 18.60
C GLU A 252 -1.57 8.33 19.62
N LYS A 253 -1.50 8.00 20.93
CA LYS A 253 -1.08 8.91 22.00
C LYS A 253 0.38 9.35 21.88
N ALA A 254 1.26 8.49 21.37
CA ALA A 254 2.65 8.83 21.15
C ALA A 254 2.85 10.00 20.17
N CYS A 255 1.81 10.39 19.40
CA CYS A 255 1.80 11.58 18.56
C CYS A 255 1.46 12.88 19.32
N ASP A 256 1.07 12.82 20.60
CA ASP A 256 0.59 14.00 21.35
C ASP A 256 1.61 15.14 21.44
N PRO A 257 2.92 14.93 21.58
CA PRO A 257 3.88 16.04 21.57
C PRO A 257 3.78 16.92 20.31
N ALA A 258 3.47 16.34 19.15
CA ALA A 258 3.25 17.11 17.92
C ALA A 258 1.90 17.85 17.94
N ARG A 259 0.83 17.22 18.46
CA ARG A 259 -0.50 17.86 18.60
C ARG A 259 -0.46 19.05 19.57
N GLU A 260 0.16 18.87 20.72
CA GLU A 260 0.30 19.91 21.75
C GLU A 260 1.10 21.12 21.26
N ALA A 261 2.03 20.90 20.32
CA ALA A 261 2.76 21.96 19.63
C ALA A 261 1.97 22.63 18.48
N GLY A 262 0.71 22.27 18.29
CA GLY A 262 -0.15 22.83 17.24
C GLY A 262 0.12 22.28 15.84
N LYS A 263 0.89 21.18 15.70
CA LYS A 263 1.11 20.52 14.41
C LYS A 263 -0.10 19.66 14.06
N ARG A 264 -0.43 19.60 12.77
CA ARG A 264 -1.50 18.71 12.28
C ARG A 264 -1.04 17.25 12.37
N VAL A 265 -1.83 16.41 13.00
CA VAL A 265 -1.55 14.98 13.13
C VAL A 265 -2.72 14.18 12.58
N VAL A 266 -2.42 13.21 11.71
CA VAL A 266 -3.39 12.24 11.18
C VAL A 266 -2.92 10.84 11.55
N ASN A 267 -3.80 10.03 12.14
CA ASN A 267 -3.55 8.61 12.44
C ASN A 267 -4.40 7.75 11.50
N ILE A 268 -3.75 7.02 10.58
CA ILE A 268 -4.44 6.13 9.65
C ILE A 268 -4.64 4.76 10.29
N ARG A 269 -5.87 4.47 10.76
CA ARG A 269 -6.27 3.16 11.28
C ARG A 269 -6.45 2.19 10.14
N THR A 270 -5.39 1.47 9.82
CA THR A 270 -5.30 0.62 8.63
C THR A 270 -6.02 -0.71 8.84
N GLY A 271 -6.89 -1.07 7.89
CA GLY A 271 -7.52 -2.37 7.76
C GLY A 271 -6.57 -3.45 7.23
N ILE A 272 -7.13 -4.60 6.82
CA ILE A 272 -6.35 -5.68 6.22
C ILE A 272 -5.97 -5.26 4.80
N VAL A 273 -4.67 -5.01 4.57
CA VAL A 273 -4.20 -4.54 3.27
C VAL A 273 -4.18 -5.69 2.26
N MET A 274 -4.92 -5.53 1.17
CA MET A 274 -4.85 -6.40 0.00
C MET A 274 -3.69 -5.95 -0.88
N SER A 275 -2.69 -6.83 -0.99
CA SER A 275 -1.53 -6.61 -1.87
C SER A 275 -1.05 -7.95 -2.41
N GLY A 276 -0.95 -8.08 -3.72
CA GLY A 276 -0.52 -9.31 -4.40
C GLY A 276 0.93 -9.72 -4.13
N ASN A 277 1.75 -8.77 -3.65
CA ASN A 277 3.19 -8.96 -3.46
C ASN A 277 3.63 -9.02 -1.98
N SER A 278 2.71 -8.78 -1.03
CA SER A 278 3.07 -8.62 0.37
C SER A 278 1.90 -8.86 1.32
N GLY A 279 2.20 -8.98 2.61
CA GLY A 279 1.19 -9.15 3.65
C GLY A 279 0.50 -10.51 3.59
N LEU A 280 -0.82 -10.51 3.83
CA LEU A 280 -1.61 -11.72 3.98
C LEU A 280 -1.97 -12.39 2.64
N LEU A 281 -2.24 -11.60 1.60
CA LEU A 281 -2.79 -12.11 0.33
C LEU A 281 -1.87 -13.14 -0.38
N PRO A 282 -0.53 -12.98 -0.46
CA PRO A 282 0.34 -14.02 -1.01
C PRO A 282 0.29 -15.35 -0.25
N LEU A 283 0.14 -15.32 1.08
CA LEU A 283 0.01 -16.52 1.89
C LEU A 283 -1.30 -17.24 1.61
N LEU A 284 -2.41 -16.48 1.55
CA LEU A 284 -3.72 -17.02 1.19
C LEU A 284 -3.71 -17.54 -0.24
N ARG A 285 -3.14 -16.82 -1.20
CA ARG A 285 -2.99 -17.28 -2.59
C ARG A 285 -2.26 -18.63 -2.65
N ALA A 286 -1.17 -18.79 -1.92
CA ALA A 286 -0.44 -20.07 -1.87
C ALA A 286 -1.31 -21.20 -1.31
N LEU A 287 -2.03 -20.97 -0.20
CA LEU A 287 -2.93 -21.92 0.41
C LEU A 287 -4.08 -22.29 -0.52
N PHE A 288 -4.78 -21.30 -1.06
CA PHE A 288 -5.94 -21.53 -1.95
C PHE A 288 -5.53 -22.21 -3.26
N SER A 289 -4.34 -21.95 -3.78
CA SER A 289 -3.82 -22.61 -4.99
C SER A 289 -3.70 -24.13 -4.82
N THR A 290 -3.57 -24.62 -3.59
CA THR A 290 -3.56 -26.08 -3.29
C THR A 290 -4.97 -26.70 -3.27
N GLY A 291 -6.03 -25.90 -3.31
CA GLY A 291 -7.42 -26.33 -3.14
C GLY A 291 -7.83 -26.55 -1.67
N LEU A 292 -6.97 -26.16 -0.71
CA LEU A 292 -7.24 -26.26 0.72
C LEU A 292 -7.73 -24.93 1.35
N GLY A 293 -8.03 -23.93 0.53
CA GLY A 293 -8.58 -22.66 0.98
C GLY A 293 -10.03 -22.79 1.44
N GLY A 294 -10.39 -22.05 2.51
CA GLY A 294 -11.76 -22.06 3.05
C GLY A 294 -11.97 -21.01 4.11
N ALA A 295 -13.22 -20.79 4.51
CA ALA A 295 -13.57 -19.88 5.59
C ALA A 295 -13.07 -20.39 6.94
N PHE A 296 -12.73 -19.48 7.83
CA PHE A 296 -12.42 -19.83 9.22
C PHE A 296 -13.73 -20.12 9.99
N GLY A 297 -13.90 -21.37 10.47
CA GLY A 297 -15.14 -21.79 11.08
C GLY A 297 -16.33 -21.68 10.14
N ASP A 298 -17.36 -20.92 10.52
CA ASP A 298 -18.52 -20.62 9.70
C ASP A 298 -18.37 -19.37 8.82
N GLY A 299 -17.27 -18.62 9.02
CA GLY A 299 -16.95 -17.40 8.28
C GLY A 299 -17.90 -16.24 8.53
N ASN A 300 -18.73 -16.29 9.59
CA ASN A 300 -19.70 -15.24 9.92
C ASN A 300 -19.11 -14.17 10.85
N PHE A 301 -18.01 -13.56 10.44
CA PHE A 301 -17.41 -12.41 11.09
C PHE A 301 -16.90 -11.40 10.04
N TRP A 302 -16.88 -10.13 10.41
CA TRP A 302 -16.55 -9.06 9.48
C TRP A 302 -15.06 -8.94 9.21
N TYR A 303 -14.74 -8.77 7.94
CA TYR A 303 -13.41 -8.60 7.41
C TYR A 303 -13.30 -7.20 6.80
N SER A 304 -12.65 -6.29 7.54
CA SER A 304 -12.40 -4.92 7.07
C SER A 304 -11.05 -4.84 6.39
N TRP A 305 -11.09 -4.63 5.11
CA TRP A 305 -9.97 -4.66 4.19
C TRP A 305 -9.78 -3.33 3.46
N VAL A 306 -8.65 -3.16 2.79
CA VAL A 306 -8.36 -2.02 1.90
C VAL A 306 -7.40 -2.48 0.81
N ALA A 307 -7.59 -2.04 -0.45
CA ALA A 307 -6.60 -2.22 -1.50
C ALA A 307 -5.35 -1.38 -1.20
N LEU A 308 -4.18 -1.84 -1.62
CA LEU A 308 -2.93 -1.13 -1.36
C LEU A 308 -2.96 0.29 -1.94
N ASP A 309 -3.48 0.44 -3.16
CA ASP A 309 -3.54 1.73 -3.84
C ASP A 309 -4.55 2.70 -3.19
N ASP A 310 -5.70 2.20 -2.74
CA ASP A 310 -6.66 3.00 -1.96
C ASP A 310 -6.07 3.48 -0.64
N LEU A 311 -5.26 2.63 0.00
CA LEU A 311 -4.56 3.02 1.21
C LEU A 311 -3.51 4.11 0.95
N THR A 312 -2.74 3.99 -0.14
CA THR A 312 -1.77 5.04 -0.50
C THR A 312 -2.46 6.35 -0.90
N ASP A 313 -3.58 6.29 -1.59
CA ASP A 313 -4.42 7.47 -1.88
C ASP A 313 -4.93 8.14 -0.60
N ALA A 314 -5.35 7.37 0.41
CA ALA A 314 -5.73 7.89 1.72
C ALA A 314 -4.56 8.59 2.43
N TYR A 315 -3.34 8.02 2.36
CA TYR A 315 -2.14 8.68 2.88
C TYR A 315 -1.81 9.97 2.13
N ILE A 316 -1.89 9.99 0.81
CA ILE A 316 -1.66 11.20 0.02
C ILE A 316 -2.69 12.26 0.37
N ARG A 317 -3.97 11.87 0.48
CA ARG A 317 -5.01 12.78 0.92
C ARG A 317 -4.69 13.37 2.30
N ALA A 318 -4.23 12.55 3.24
CA ALA A 318 -3.82 13.02 4.58
C ALA A 318 -2.58 13.95 4.54
N ILE A 319 -1.70 13.79 3.55
CA ILE A 319 -0.53 14.66 3.36
C ILE A 319 -0.96 16.03 2.83
N VAL A 320 -1.79 16.07 1.79
CA VAL A 320 -2.08 17.30 1.03
C VAL A 320 -3.32 18.06 1.51
N ASP A 321 -4.25 17.42 2.19
CA ASP A 321 -5.46 18.06 2.71
C ASP A 321 -5.22 18.61 4.12
N GLU A 322 -5.02 19.91 4.22
CA GLU A 322 -4.75 20.59 5.49
C GLU A 322 -5.90 20.52 6.50
N LYS A 323 -7.11 20.21 6.04
CA LYS A 323 -8.30 20.09 6.90
C LYS A 323 -8.39 18.70 7.56
N LEU A 324 -7.70 17.70 7.02
CA LEU A 324 -7.77 16.36 7.54
C LEU A 324 -6.85 16.20 8.76
N ALA A 325 -7.44 15.91 9.91
CA ALA A 325 -6.73 15.73 11.18
C ALA A 325 -7.41 14.66 12.04
N GLY A 326 -6.68 14.10 13.01
CA GLY A 326 -7.21 13.08 13.92
C GLY A 326 -7.14 11.67 13.35
N ALA A 327 -8.05 10.81 13.78
CA ALA A 327 -8.14 9.43 13.30
C ALA A 327 -8.82 9.38 11.93
N VAL A 328 -8.34 8.49 11.08
CA VAL A 328 -8.91 8.20 9.75
C VAL A 328 -8.86 6.69 9.53
N ASN A 329 -9.99 6.08 9.21
CA ASN A 329 -10.04 4.67 8.86
C ASN A 329 -9.51 4.44 7.44
N GLY A 330 -8.33 3.83 7.34
CA GLY A 330 -7.76 3.34 6.09
C GLY A 330 -8.35 1.97 5.74
N ALA A 331 -9.64 1.95 5.42
CA ALA A 331 -10.42 0.74 5.11
C ALA A 331 -11.30 0.98 3.88
N SER A 332 -11.67 -0.10 3.18
CA SER A 332 -12.67 -0.03 2.10
C SER A 332 -14.05 0.36 2.66
N PRO A 333 -14.86 1.10 1.89
CA PRO A 333 -16.23 1.45 2.30
C PRO A 333 -17.15 0.23 2.43
N ASN A 334 -16.76 -0.92 1.87
CA ASN A 334 -17.54 -2.14 1.82
C ASN A 334 -16.82 -3.30 2.54
N PRO A 335 -16.84 -3.35 3.89
CA PRO A 335 -16.38 -4.53 4.62
C PRO A 335 -17.24 -5.75 4.23
N VAL A 336 -16.64 -6.93 4.24
CA VAL A 336 -17.33 -8.19 3.85
C VAL A 336 -17.24 -9.22 4.97
N LEU A 337 -18.11 -10.22 4.98
CA LEU A 337 -17.92 -11.37 5.86
C LEU A 337 -16.74 -12.22 5.38
N ASN A 338 -16.06 -12.89 6.29
CA ASN A 338 -14.94 -13.78 5.96
C ASN A 338 -15.31 -14.84 4.90
N LYS A 339 -16.54 -15.42 4.99
CA LYS A 339 -17.03 -16.37 3.98
C LYS A 339 -17.15 -15.75 2.59
N ASP A 340 -17.55 -14.49 2.51
CA ASP A 340 -17.72 -13.77 1.23
C ASP A 340 -16.35 -13.39 0.64
N PHE A 341 -15.40 -12.95 1.48
CA PHE A 341 -14.00 -12.78 1.09
C PHE A 341 -13.40 -14.07 0.54
N VAL A 342 -13.60 -15.19 1.22
CA VAL A 342 -13.11 -16.52 0.83
C VAL A 342 -13.72 -16.96 -0.50
N SER A 343 -15.02 -16.71 -0.70
CA SER A 343 -15.71 -16.99 -1.96
C SER A 343 -15.13 -16.17 -3.11
N ALA A 344 -14.93 -14.85 -2.91
CA ALA A 344 -14.34 -13.96 -3.90
C ALA A 344 -12.91 -14.38 -4.27
N LEU A 345 -12.07 -14.68 -3.26
CA LEU A 345 -10.70 -15.15 -3.49
C LEU A 345 -10.66 -16.50 -4.23
N GLY A 346 -11.54 -17.43 -3.87
CA GLY A 346 -11.66 -18.72 -4.55
C GLY A 346 -12.09 -18.56 -6.01
N SER A 347 -13.04 -17.67 -6.28
CA SER A 347 -13.50 -17.33 -7.61
C SER A 347 -12.36 -16.76 -8.46
N GLU A 348 -11.64 -15.78 -7.95
CA GLU A 348 -10.51 -15.14 -8.63
C GLU A 348 -9.38 -16.14 -8.95
N LEU A 349 -9.08 -17.03 -8.02
CA LEU A 349 -8.05 -18.07 -8.22
C LEU A 349 -8.56 -19.31 -8.97
N HIS A 350 -9.84 -19.37 -9.33
CA HIS A 350 -10.49 -20.54 -9.94
C HIS A 350 -10.28 -21.81 -9.09
N ARG A 351 -10.49 -21.70 -7.78
CA ARG A 351 -10.32 -22.80 -6.82
C ARG A 351 -11.55 -22.96 -5.93
N PRO A 352 -11.95 -24.22 -5.65
CA PRO A 352 -13.04 -24.48 -4.72
C PRO A 352 -12.67 -24.05 -3.29
N THR A 353 -13.67 -23.57 -2.53
CA THR A 353 -13.54 -23.11 -1.14
C THR A 353 -14.52 -23.81 -0.21
N ILE A 354 -14.77 -25.08 -0.49
CA ILE A 354 -15.85 -25.86 0.16
C ILE A 354 -15.48 -26.30 1.58
N LEU A 355 -14.18 -26.51 1.83
CA LEU A 355 -13.72 -27.06 3.12
C LEU A 355 -13.43 -25.92 4.11
N PRO A 356 -14.17 -25.82 5.23
CA PRO A 356 -13.87 -24.81 6.24
C PRO A 356 -12.53 -25.10 6.92
N ILE A 357 -11.77 -24.06 7.20
CA ILE A 357 -10.57 -24.15 8.02
C ILE A 357 -11.02 -24.11 9.49
N PRO A 358 -10.64 -25.11 10.31
CA PRO A 358 -11.00 -25.10 11.73
C PRO A 358 -10.52 -23.82 12.41
N GLN A 359 -11.33 -23.22 13.30
CA GLN A 359 -11.00 -21.98 14.02
C GLN A 359 -9.70 -22.06 14.83
N PHE A 360 -9.27 -23.27 15.23
CA PHE A 360 -7.98 -23.45 15.90
C PHE A 360 -6.78 -23.39 14.94
N GLY A 361 -7.00 -23.45 13.62
CA GLY A 361 -5.91 -23.42 12.62
C GLY A 361 -5.01 -22.19 12.77
N PRO A 362 -5.52 -20.96 12.76
CA PRO A 362 -4.73 -19.77 13.01
C PRO A 362 -3.98 -19.78 14.35
N ALA A 363 -4.54 -20.40 15.40
CA ALA A 363 -3.90 -20.46 16.71
C ALA A 363 -2.61 -21.29 16.74
N LEU A 364 -2.43 -22.23 15.81
CA LEU A 364 -1.19 -22.99 15.68
C LEU A 364 -0.01 -22.09 15.28
N LEU A 365 -0.28 -21.09 14.44
CA LEU A 365 0.72 -20.14 13.92
C LEU A 365 0.87 -18.92 14.83
N LEU A 366 -0.25 -18.30 15.22
CA LEU A 366 -0.29 -17.01 15.90
C LEU A 366 -0.36 -17.12 17.44
N GLY A 367 -0.63 -18.33 17.97
CA GLY A 367 -1.07 -18.51 19.34
C GLY A 367 -2.56 -18.17 19.50
N LYS A 368 -3.15 -18.47 20.64
CA LYS A 368 -4.60 -18.28 20.89
C LYS A 368 -4.98 -16.80 20.79
N GLN A 369 -4.24 -15.92 21.45
CA GLN A 369 -4.50 -14.48 21.45
C GLN A 369 -4.31 -13.87 20.07
N GLY A 370 -3.21 -14.19 19.36
CA GLY A 370 -2.98 -13.68 18.02
C GLY A 370 -4.01 -14.17 17.00
N ALA A 371 -4.52 -15.39 17.15
CA ALA A 371 -5.61 -15.87 16.31
C ALA A 371 -6.89 -15.05 16.53
N GLN A 372 -7.25 -14.76 17.78
CA GLN A 372 -8.45 -14.01 18.14
C GLN A 372 -8.34 -12.53 17.73
N GLU A 373 -7.23 -11.87 18.03
CA GLU A 373 -7.07 -10.42 17.81
C GLU A 373 -6.67 -10.05 16.37
N LEU A 374 -6.19 -11.01 15.55
CA LEU A 374 -5.71 -10.73 14.19
C LEU A 374 -6.48 -11.52 13.12
N ALA A 375 -6.53 -12.85 13.21
CA ALA A 375 -7.07 -13.67 12.12
C ALA A 375 -8.61 -13.84 12.18
N LEU A 376 -9.17 -13.79 13.37
CA LEU A 376 -10.61 -13.97 13.65
C LEU A 376 -11.24 -12.69 14.19
N ALA A 377 -10.56 -11.55 14.05
CA ALA A 377 -11.10 -10.27 14.50
C ALA A 377 -12.36 -9.92 13.71
N ASP A 378 -13.44 -9.66 14.46
CA ASP A 378 -14.77 -9.34 13.95
C ASP A 378 -15.01 -7.82 14.07
N GLN A 379 -14.72 -7.11 13.00
CA GLN A 379 -14.71 -5.65 12.96
C GLN A 379 -15.35 -5.16 11.66
N ARG A 380 -16.47 -4.45 11.76
CA ARG A 380 -17.17 -3.84 10.63
C ARG A 380 -16.79 -2.36 10.55
N VAL A 381 -15.61 -2.06 10.01
CA VAL A 381 -15.06 -0.70 9.96
C VAL A 381 -15.53 0.03 8.71
N LYS A 382 -15.87 1.31 8.87
CA LYS A 382 -16.27 2.22 7.81
C LYS A 382 -15.36 3.46 7.78
N PRO A 383 -14.86 3.87 6.61
CA PRO A 383 -14.03 5.07 6.46
C PRO A 383 -14.89 6.34 6.37
N GLN A 384 -15.61 6.68 7.46
CA GLN A 384 -16.58 7.76 7.45
C GLN A 384 -15.92 9.11 7.13
N VAL A 385 -14.76 9.39 7.70
CA VAL A 385 -14.02 10.64 7.45
C VAL A 385 -13.62 10.78 5.98
N LEU A 386 -13.16 9.70 5.35
CA LEU A 386 -12.82 9.71 3.92
C LEU A 386 -14.06 9.92 3.04
N GLU A 387 -15.18 9.26 3.37
CA GLU A 387 -16.45 9.46 2.66
C GLU A 387 -16.97 10.89 2.79
N ASP A 388 -16.92 11.47 3.98
CA ASP A 388 -17.41 12.83 4.26
C ASP A 388 -16.62 13.92 3.49
N ILE A 389 -15.34 13.68 3.21
CA ILE A 389 -14.52 14.57 2.38
C ILE A 389 -14.58 14.25 0.88
N GLY A 390 -15.48 13.35 0.48
CA GLY A 390 -15.66 12.95 -0.93
C GLY A 390 -14.48 12.18 -1.52
N HIS A 391 -13.75 11.40 -0.71
CA HIS A 391 -12.70 10.53 -1.21
C HIS A 391 -13.30 9.42 -2.08
N THR A 392 -12.71 9.19 -3.24
CA THR A 392 -13.15 8.14 -4.17
C THR A 392 -12.16 6.98 -4.10
N PHE A 393 -12.67 5.80 -3.78
CA PHE A 393 -11.88 4.58 -3.77
C PHE A 393 -11.75 4.02 -5.19
N ARG A 394 -10.57 3.53 -5.55
CA ARG A 394 -10.30 2.87 -6.85
C ARG A 394 -10.97 1.52 -6.91
N TYR A 395 -10.86 0.75 -5.82
CA TYR A 395 -11.35 -0.62 -5.68
C TYR A 395 -12.31 -0.74 -4.49
N PRO A 396 -13.55 -0.22 -4.63
CA PRO A 396 -14.49 -0.20 -3.50
C PRO A 396 -15.07 -1.58 -3.15
N THR A 397 -14.94 -2.59 -4.02
CA THR A 397 -15.43 -3.95 -3.78
C THR A 397 -14.28 -4.94 -3.70
N ILE A 398 -14.46 -6.00 -2.89
CA ILE A 398 -13.41 -7.02 -2.69
C ILE A 398 -13.07 -7.76 -3.99
N ASP A 399 -14.06 -7.98 -4.85
CA ASP A 399 -13.85 -8.64 -6.15
C ASP A 399 -12.94 -7.79 -7.05
N ALA A 400 -13.17 -6.47 -7.14
CA ALA A 400 -12.34 -5.56 -7.92
C ALA A 400 -10.91 -5.49 -7.36
N ALA A 401 -10.76 -5.40 -6.04
CA ALA A 401 -9.45 -5.37 -5.40
C ALA A 401 -8.66 -6.68 -5.63
N LEU A 402 -9.32 -7.84 -5.52
CA LEU A 402 -8.68 -9.12 -5.77
C LEU A 402 -8.32 -9.31 -7.25
N ALA A 403 -9.19 -8.90 -8.17
CA ALA A 403 -8.90 -8.94 -9.60
C ALA A 403 -7.67 -8.10 -9.95
N HIS A 404 -7.57 -6.88 -9.40
CA HIS A 404 -6.40 -6.02 -9.58
C HIS A 404 -5.12 -6.68 -9.02
N GLU A 405 -5.12 -7.05 -7.77
CA GLU A 405 -3.95 -7.57 -7.06
C GLU A 405 -3.49 -8.96 -7.53
N LEU A 406 -4.37 -9.74 -8.12
CA LEU A 406 -4.08 -11.11 -8.57
C LEU A 406 -3.99 -11.24 -10.10
N GLY A 407 -4.27 -10.18 -10.86
CA GLY A 407 -4.15 -10.11 -12.31
C GLY A 407 -5.35 -10.69 -13.05
N GLY A 408 -6.54 -10.65 -12.45
CA GLY A 408 -7.82 -11.06 -13.07
C GLY A 408 -8.49 -9.96 -13.89
N GLU A 409 -7.92 -8.76 -13.94
CA GLU A 409 -8.45 -7.67 -14.74
C GLU A 409 -8.38 -7.97 -16.24
N SER A 410 -9.37 -7.48 -16.99
CA SER A 410 -9.38 -7.54 -18.44
C SER A 410 -8.72 -6.30 -19.03
N LEU A 411 -8.10 -6.46 -20.21
CA LEU A 411 -7.67 -5.31 -21.00
C LEU A 411 -8.84 -4.37 -21.24
N TRP A 412 -8.62 -3.10 -20.98
CA TRP A 412 -9.56 -2.07 -21.34
C TRP A 412 -9.45 -1.81 -22.85
N GLU A 413 -10.53 -2.02 -23.57
CA GLU A 413 -10.61 -1.71 -25.00
C GLU A 413 -11.17 -0.29 -25.13
N SER A 414 -10.45 0.57 -25.80
CA SER A 414 -10.96 1.91 -26.16
C SER A 414 -12.23 1.74 -27.00
N PRO A 415 -13.32 2.46 -26.71
CA PRO A 415 -14.56 2.40 -27.50
C PRO A 415 -14.36 2.83 -28.94
#